data_f5b8a825aa4c85227b14142384b6a940
#
_entry.id   f5b8a825aa4c85227b14142384b6a940
#
_cell.length_a   1.000
_cell.length_b   1.000
_cell.length_c   1.000
_cell.angle_alpha   90.00
_cell.angle_beta   90.00
_cell.angle_gamma   90.00
#
_symmetry.space_group_name_H-M   'P 1'
#
loop_
_entity.id
_entity.type
_entity.pdbx_description
1 polymer ?
#
loop_
_entity_poly.entity_id
_entity_poly.type
_entity_poly.pdbx_seq_one_letter_code
_entity_poly.pdbx_strand_id
1 'polypeptide(L)'
;MSKLVPPSARRSLWLLFWLVAGALVLAAVVKAVKSPTRTVSSRTAAPSVESASKPPPAPGSAAPSALPVAPPPLLDESPDNIPAQREVLFKNLQSQLGLAGEALAKTRAIFEGSRWMGQGNPKITKHPMTRAECQAIQKAHEFRAGDARCGAPNMVTVFDPGAGQTKDTATLCVDQYEFPNIACDYPVTWVKSDEAENLCKAQGKRLCDAHEWEGACAGALHTPEQDYTFGERRLQQEYLHNKSREIVWAYGKTKNHALCATGSRKSPKCYAPSWEECGSNTYPAGSYPECVSSFGVYDQHGNAAEHMNLPLVAEELGSRGGTGENEMKGSWFIFQQLNAHEDDCRWRALAWHEGRLMAKDAHRNYHLGFRCCKDL
;
A
#
# COMPACT_ATOMS: atom_id res chain seq x y z
N MET A 1 -54.78 -30.24 -11.95
CA MET A 1 -54.63 -30.75 -10.56
C MET A 1 -53.31 -31.51 -10.50
N SER A 2 -52.24 -30.84 -10.10
CA SER A 2 -50.89 -31.43 -10.01
C SER A 2 -50.54 -31.57 -8.53
N LYS A 3 -50.25 -32.78 -8.06
CA LYS A 3 -49.96 -33.11 -6.66
C LYS A 3 -48.50 -32.78 -6.35
N LEU A 4 -48.25 -31.88 -5.41
CA LEU A 4 -46.94 -31.57 -4.85
C LEU A 4 -46.50 -32.70 -3.88
N VAL A 5 -45.28 -33.17 -4.04
CA VAL A 5 -44.60 -34.15 -3.19
C VAL A 5 -43.78 -33.38 -2.11
N PRO A 6 -43.81 -33.73 -0.83
CA PRO A 6 -43.11 -32.99 0.22
C PRO A 6 -41.60 -33.27 0.27
N PRO A 7 -40.76 -32.33 0.77
CA PRO A 7 -39.32 -32.34 0.65
C PRO A 7 -38.54 -33.05 1.77
N SER A 8 -39.05 -34.09 2.38
CA SER A 8 -38.43 -34.75 3.56
C SER A 8 -37.58 -36.01 3.27
N ALA A 9 -37.53 -36.50 2.02
CA ALA A 9 -36.83 -37.76 1.70
C ALA A 9 -35.40 -37.63 1.15
N ARG A 10 -34.88 -36.42 0.97
CA ARG A 10 -33.53 -36.20 0.36
C ARG A 10 -32.38 -35.98 1.33
N ARG A 11 -32.62 -35.88 2.63
CA ARG A 11 -31.55 -35.60 3.63
C ARG A 11 -30.85 -36.85 4.16
N SER A 12 -31.39 -38.02 4.05
CA SER A 12 -30.80 -39.24 4.65
C SER A 12 -29.79 -39.97 3.74
N LEU A 13 -29.74 -39.67 2.46
CA LEU A 13 -28.80 -40.35 1.53
C LEU A 13 -27.42 -39.69 1.46
N TRP A 14 -27.28 -38.43 1.88
CA TRP A 14 -26.01 -37.71 1.84
C TRP A 14 -25.10 -37.96 3.06
N LEU A 15 -25.64 -38.37 4.18
CA LEU A 15 -24.88 -38.67 5.41
C LEU A 15 -24.13 -40.02 5.37
N LEU A 16 -24.61 -40.97 4.57
CA LEU A 16 -23.95 -42.29 4.41
C LEU A 16 -22.73 -42.26 3.47
N PHE A 17 -22.67 -41.27 2.55
CA PHE A 17 -21.55 -41.17 1.59
C PHE A 17 -20.27 -40.59 2.21
N TRP A 18 -20.37 -39.82 3.30
CA TRP A 18 -19.22 -39.19 3.97
C TRP A 18 -18.57 -40.07 5.02
N LEU A 19 -19.24 -41.08 5.54
CA LEU A 19 -18.66 -41.99 6.54
C LEU A 19 -17.77 -43.10 5.93
N VAL A 20 -17.92 -43.39 4.64
CA VAL A 20 -17.09 -44.41 3.95
C VAL A 20 -15.82 -43.78 3.32
N ALA A 21 -15.85 -42.50 2.96
CA ALA A 21 -14.69 -41.81 2.42
C ALA A 21 -13.63 -41.41 3.46
N GLY A 22 -14.02 -41.29 4.75
CA GLY A 22 -13.13 -40.92 5.84
C GLY A 22 -12.18 -42.03 6.32
N ALA A 23 -12.51 -43.29 6.07
CA ALA A 23 -11.72 -44.43 6.58
C ALA A 23 -10.54 -44.86 5.68
N LEU A 24 -10.47 -44.40 4.45
CA LEU A 24 -9.42 -44.78 3.48
C LEU A 24 -8.23 -43.80 3.43
N VAL A 25 -8.30 -42.63 4.05
CA VAL A 25 -7.20 -41.66 4.05
C VAL A 25 -6.22 -41.79 5.22
N LEU A 26 -6.58 -42.55 6.28
CA LEU A 26 -5.71 -42.71 7.46
C LEU A 26 -4.65 -43.81 7.34
N ALA A 27 -4.64 -44.62 6.29
CA ALA A 27 -3.70 -45.74 6.15
C ALA A 27 -2.43 -45.44 5.33
N ALA A 28 -2.29 -44.25 4.74
CA ALA A 28 -1.20 -43.93 3.80
C ALA A 28 -0.06 -43.04 4.35
N VAL A 29 -0.11 -42.59 5.61
CA VAL A 29 0.82 -41.56 6.13
C VAL A 29 1.92 -42.10 7.08
N VAL A 30 2.05 -43.41 7.28
CA VAL A 30 3.00 -43.98 8.27
C VAL A 30 4.19 -44.72 7.62
N LYS A 31 4.58 -44.40 6.41
CA LYS A 31 5.84 -44.95 5.84
C LYS A 31 6.60 -43.92 5.03
N ALA A 32 7.40 -43.08 5.68
CA ALA A 32 8.66 -42.52 5.14
C ALA A 32 9.28 -41.48 6.08
N VAL A 33 10.02 -41.90 7.09
CA VAL A 33 11.10 -41.08 7.66
C VAL A 33 12.25 -42.03 8.03
N LYS A 34 13.26 -42.11 7.18
CA LYS A 34 14.62 -42.52 7.55
C LYS A 34 15.58 -41.57 6.85
N SER A 35 16.17 -40.67 7.62
CA SER A 35 17.25 -39.78 7.19
C SER A 35 18.60 -40.47 7.36
N PRO A 36 19.56 -40.33 6.46
CA PRO A 36 20.94 -40.69 6.71
C PRO A 36 21.73 -39.49 7.28
N THR A 37 22.37 -39.73 8.41
CA THR A 37 23.39 -38.88 9.01
C THR A 37 24.62 -38.75 8.12
N ARG A 38 25.03 -37.52 7.81
CA ARG A 38 26.28 -37.23 7.10
C ARG A 38 27.27 -36.59 8.07
N THR A 39 28.34 -37.33 8.38
CA THR A 39 29.51 -36.91 9.15
C THR A 39 30.30 -35.82 8.42
N VAL A 40 30.54 -34.70 9.10
CA VAL A 40 31.41 -33.60 8.64
C VAL A 40 32.79 -33.80 9.24
N SER A 41 33.79 -33.98 8.38
CA SER A 41 35.21 -34.02 8.73
C SER A 41 35.79 -32.61 8.77
N SER A 42 36.33 -32.22 9.92
CA SER A 42 37.05 -30.96 10.13
C SER A 42 38.49 -31.09 9.62
N ARG A 43 38.93 -30.20 8.72
CA ARG A 43 40.32 -29.91 8.46
C ARG A 43 40.61 -28.44 8.75
N THR A 44 41.37 -28.25 9.82
CA THR A 44 42.05 -26.99 10.17
C THR A 44 43.23 -26.74 9.26
N ALA A 45 43.30 -25.59 8.66
CA ALA A 45 44.51 -25.02 8.09
C ALA A 45 44.68 -23.57 8.55
N ALA A 46 45.79 -23.24 9.14
CA ALA A 46 46.17 -21.91 9.60
C ALA A 46 46.65 -21.04 8.41
N PRO A 47 46.34 -19.75 8.40
CA PRO A 47 46.95 -18.85 7.43
C PRO A 47 48.22 -18.19 7.97
N SER A 48 49.21 -18.16 7.10
CA SER A 48 50.50 -17.45 7.20
C SER A 48 50.34 -15.94 7.15
N VAL A 49 51.12 -15.26 7.99
CA VAL A 49 51.25 -13.81 8.07
C VAL A 49 52.06 -13.29 6.87
N GLU A 50 51.50 -12.30 6.15
CA GLU A 50 52.29 -11.52 5.18
C GLU A 50 51.95 -10.03 5.20
N SER A 51 53.02 -9.31 5.48
CA SER A 51 53.40 -7.95 5.05
C SER A 51 52.42 -6.78 5.10
N ALA A 52 52.77 -5.85 5.98
CA ALA A 52 52.21 -4.52 6.10
C ALA A 52 52.42 -3.65 4.84
N SER A 53 51.36 -3.20 4.19
CA SER A 53 51.35 -2.16 3.19
C SER A 53 50.98 -0.81 3.80
N LYS A 54 51.71 0.23 3.37
CA LYS A 54 51.66 1.64 3.74
C LYS A 54 50.21 2.20 3.71
N PRO A 55 49.80 3.03 4.71
CA PRO A 55 48.49 3.64 4.72
C PRO A 55 48.29 4.64 3.56
N PRO A 56 47.10 4.71 2.95
CA PRO A 56 46.77 5.72 1.95
C PRO A 56 46.70 7.13 2.58
N PRO A 57 46.91 8.20 1.77
CA PRO A 57 46.82 9.58 2.26
C PRO A 57 45.40 9.90 2.73
N ALA A 58 45.31 10.71 3.78
CA ALA A 58 44.06 11.15 4.37
C ALA A 58 43.16 11.86 3.34
N PRO A 59 41.86 11.59 3.30
CA PRO A 59 40.95 12.31 2.42
C PRO A 59 40.89 13.78 2.83
N GLY A 60 41.04 14.66 1.84
CA GLY A 60 40.91 16.12 2.03
C GLY A 60 39.57 16.46 2.68
N SER A 61 39.63 17.41 3.61
CA SER A 61 38.46 17.98 4.32
C SER A 61 37.43 18.43 3.29
N ALA A 62 36.35 17.66 3.17
CA ALA A 62 35.18 18.09 2.43
C ALA A 62 34.58 19.32 3.14
N ALA A 63 34.31 20.38 2.40
CA ALA A 63 33.59 21.56 2.91
C ALA A 63 32.27 21.11 3.58
N PRO A 64 31.86 21.78 4.66
CA PRO A 64 30.62 21.42 5.34
C PRO A 64 29.48 21.51 4.35
N SER A 65 28.82 20.39 4.10
CA SER A 65 27.58 20.33 3.32
C SER A 65 26.56 21.25 4.00
N ALA A 66 26.06 22.25 3.29
CA ALA A 66 25.03 23.12 3.81
C ALA A 66 23.86 22.24 4.32
N LEU A 67 23.41 22.49 5.54
CA LEU A 67 22.24 21.82 6.11
C LEU A 67 21.08 21.99 5.12
N PRO A 68 20.32 20.94 4.82
CA PRO A 68 19.18 21.06 3.94
C PRO A 68 18.21 22.12 4.49
N VAL A 69 17.92 23.13 3.68
CA VAL A 69 16.94 24.16 4.02
C VAL A 69 15.60 23.46 4.16
N ALA A 70 14.94 23.64 5.31
CA ALA A 70 13.61 23.10 5.52
C ALA A 70 12.67 23.59 4.41
N PRO A 71 11.81 22.72 3.86
CA PRO A 71 10.86 23.14 2.85
C PRO A 71 9.92 24.23 3.40
N PRO A 72 9.42 25.13 2.56
CA PRO A 72 8.49 26.15 2.99
C PRO A 72 7.21 25.50 3.53
N PRO A 73 6.43 26.20 4.38
CA PRO A 73 5.17 25.66 4.88
C PRO A 73 4.21 25.38 3.72
N LEU A 74 3.35 24.36 3.89
CA LEU A 74 2.28 24.07 2.96
C LEU A 74 1.32 25.25 2.82
N LEU A 75 0.82 25.45 1.60
CA LEU A 75 -0.28 26.36 1.37
C LEU A 75 -1.56 25.77 1.96
N ASP A 76 -2.11 26.44 2.97
CA ASP A 76 -3.35 26.01 3.65
C ASP A 76 -4.59 26.67 3.01
N GLU A 77 -4.59 26.77 1.69
CA GLU A 77 -5.70 27.28 0.92
C GLU A 77 -6.73 26.19 0.64
N SER A 78 -7.99 26.53 0.75
CA SER A 78 -9.14 25.66 0.43
C SER A 78 -9.97 26.29 -0.71
N PRO A 79 -9.51 26.19 -1.96
CA PRO A 79 -10.20 26.75 -3.10
C PRO A 79 -11.59 26.11 -3.32
N ASP A 80 -12.52 26.88 -3.84
CA ASP A 80 -13.92 26.50 -4.09
C ASP A 80 -14.15 25.81 -5.45
N ASN A 81 -13.09 25.64 -6.23
CA ASN A 81 -13.15 25.01 -7.55
C ASN A 81 -11.94 24.10 -7.82
N ILE A 82 -12.13 23.12 -8.71
CA ILE A 82 -11.11 22.12 -9.05
C ILE A 82 -9.83 22.72 -9.65
N PRO A 83 -9.88 23.64 -10.64
CA PRO A 83 -8.64 24.20 -11.20
C PRO A 83 -7.78 24.87 -10.13
N ALA A 84 -8.37 25.69 -9.28
CA ALA A 84 -7.64 26.38 -8.21
C ALA A 84 -7.09 25.38 -7.16
N GLN A 85 -7.86 24.35 -6.79
CA GLN A 85 -7.40 23.27 -5.89
C GLN A 85 -6.16 22.56 -6.49
N ARG A 86 -6.19 22.26 -7.77
CA ARG A 86 -5.05 21.62 -8.47
C ARG A 86 -3.83 22.54 -8.52
N GLU A 87 -4.01 23.85 -8.70
CA GLU A 87 -2.88 24.79 -8.65
C GLU A 87 -2.21 24.85 -7.27
N VAL A 88 -2.97 24.78 -6.18
CA VAL A 88 -2.40 24.66 -4.82
C VAL A 88 -1.60 23.35 -4.71
N LEU A 89 -2.17 22.24 -5.13
CA LEU A 89 -1.50 20.94 -5.15
C LEU A 89 -0.19 20.99 -5.96
N PHE A 90 -0.19 21.56 -7.15
CA PHE A 90 1.02 21.65 -7.98
C PHE A 90 2.10 22.54 -7.37
N LYS A 91 1.72 23.63 -6.72
CA LYS A 91 2.67 24.46 -5.93
C LYS A 91 3.27 23.67 -4.77
N ASN A 92 2.45 22.87 -4.05
CA ASN A 92 2.94 22.01 -2.98
C ASN A 92 3.88 20.92 -3.52
N LEU A 93 3.56 20.27 -4.64
CA LEU A 93 4.46 19.30 -5.30
C LEU A 93 5.80 19.93 -5.66
N GLN A 94 5.81 21.16 -6.16
CA GLN A 94 7.04 21.89 -6.48
C GLN A 94 7.85 22.23 -5.23
N SER A 95 7.22 22.83 -4.23
CA SER A 95 7.90 23.34 -3.04
C SER A 95 8.36 22.25 -2.09
N GLN A 96 7.60 21.15 -1.93
CA GLN A 96 7.87 20.08 -0.97
C GLN A 96 8.68 18.93 -1.57
N LEU A 97 8.44 18.59 -2.83
CA LEU A 97 9.09 17.44 -3.50
C LEU A 97 10.09 17.86 -4.58
N GLY A 98 10.21 19.16 -4.87
CA GLY A 98 11.06 19.65 -5.95
C GLY A 98 10.58 19.22 -7.35
N LEU A 99 9.31 18.85 -7.52
CA LEU A 99 8.79 18.39 -8.79
C LEU A 99 8.77 19.56 -9.80
N ALA A 100 9.51 19.44 -10.90
CA ALA A 100 9.71 20.51 -11.86
C ALA A 100 9.80 20.01 -13.30
N GLY A 101 9.92 20.91 -14.27
CA GLY A 101 10.16 20.61 -15.66
C GLY A 101 9.15 19.64 -16.26
N GLU A 102 9.63 18.65 -17.00
CA GLU A 102 8.80 17.66 -17.71
C GLU A 102 7.92 16.82 -16.77
N ALA A 103 8.45 16.45 -15.61
CA ALA A 103 7.69 15.68 -14.61
C ALA A 103 6.46 16.44 -14.12
N LEU A 104 6.58 17.73 -13.81
CA LEU A 104 5.46 18.56 -13.42
C LEU A 104 4.49 18.76 -14.59
N ALA A 105 4.98 18.98 -15.80
CA ALA A 105 4.15 19.17 -16.99
C ALA A 105 3.30 17.91 -17.29
N LYS A 106 3.91 16.72 -17.22
CA LYS A 106 3.20 15.44 -17.35
C LYS A 106 2.15 15.26 -16.26
N THR A 107 2.50 15.57 -15.01
CA THR A 107 1.57 15.50 -13.88
C THR A 107 0.37 16.41 -14.13
N ARG A 108 0.58 17.67 -14.52
CA ARG A 108 -0.51 18.60 -14.86
C ARG A 108 -1.40 18.06 -15.97
N ALA A 109 -0.84 17.57 -17.07
CA ALA A 109 -1.59 17.02 -18.19
C ALA A 109 -2.50 15.85 -17.79
N ILE A 110 -2.04 14.97 -16.90
CA ILE A 110 -2.86 13.87 -16.37
C ILE A 110 -4.05 14.40 -15.57
N PHE A 111 -3.82 15.40 -14.70
CA PHE A 111 -4.89 16.04 -13.93
C PHE A 111 -5.91 16.77 -14.84
N GLU A 112 -5.43 17.48 -15.87
CA GLU A 112 -6.27 18.17 -16.84
C GLU A 112 -7.14 17.20 -17.65
N GLY A 113 -6.62 16.02 -17.97
CA GLY A 113 -7.35 14.93 -18.63
C GLY A 113 -8.43 14.27 -17.76
N SER A 114 -8.36 14.46 -16.45
CA SER A 114 -9.30 13.88 -15.50
C SER A 114 -10.37 14.87 -15.06
N ARG A 115 -11.64 14.44 -15.13
CA ARG A 115 -12.76 15.32 -14.74
C ARG A 115 -12.81 15.59 -13.23
N TRP A 116 -12.49 14.57 -12.40
CA TRP A 116 -12.81 14.59 -10.96
C TRP A 116 -11.60 14.41 -10.05
N MET A 117 -10.46 13.98 -10.58
CA MET A 117 -9.27 13.73 -9.76
C MET A 117 -8.79 15.01 -9.06
N GLY A 118 -8.57 14.91 -7.75
CA GLY A 118 -8.14 16.03 -6.90
C GLY A 118 -8.26 15.66 -5.43
N GLN A 119 -8.21 16.64 -4.55
CA GLN A 119 -8.37 16.46 -3.10
C GLN A 119 -9.86 16.53 -2.69
N GLY A 120 -10.72 15.92 -3.50
CA GLY A 120 -12.17 15.89 -3.35
C GLY A 120 -12.90 17.04 -4.05
N ASN A 121 -14.23 16.98 -4.09
CA ASN A 121 -15.06 18.05 -4.64
C ASN A 121 -15.05 19.27 -3.71
N PRO A 122 -14.47 20.41 -4.13
CA PRO A 122 -14.28 21.58 -3.26
C PRO A 122 -15.58 22.15 -2.67
N LYS A 123 -16.72 21.92 -3.34
CA LYS A 123 -18.02 22.46 -2.89
C LYS A 123 -18.63 21.71 -1.72
N ILE A 124 -18.25 20.43 -1.52
CA ILE A 124 -18.89 19.55 -0.54
C ILE A 124 -17.92 18.80 0.37
N THR A 125 -16.64 18.74 -0.01
CA THR A 125 -15.59 18.13 0.84
C THR A 125 -15.40 18.96 2.09
N LYS A 126 -15.37 18.28 3.24
CA LYS A 126 -15.12 18.88 4.56
C LYS A 126 -14.07 18.07 5.27
N HIS A 127 -12.83 18.48 5.08
CA HIS A 127 -11.72 17.88 5.79
C HIS A 127 -11.86 18.14 7.30
N PRO A 128 -11.75 17.10 8.16
CA PRO A 128 -11.95 17.26 9.60
C PRO A 128 -10.76 17.91 10.32
N MET A 129 -9.65 18.12 9.65
CA MET A 129 -8.43 18.72 10.17
C MET A 129 -7.78 19.57 9.07
N THR A 130 -7.22 20.70 9.41
CA THR A 130 -6.46 21.56 8.48
C THR A 130 -5.02 21.08 8.32
N ARG A 131 -4.34 21.53 7.27
CA ARG A 131 -2.89 21.28 7.08
C ARG A 131 -2.07 21.86 8.23
N ALA A 132 -2.44 23.04 8.72
CA ALA A 132 -1.75 23.70 9.85
C ALA A 132 -1.89 22.91 11.14
N GLU A 133 -3.06 22.36 11.46
CA GLU A 133 -3.25 21.48 12.62
C GLU A 133 -2.40 20.22 12.53
N CYS A 134 -2.35 19.57 11.36
CA CYS A 134 -1.47 18.43 11.13
C CYS A 134 0.01 18.80 11.31
N GLN A 135 0.47 19.93 10.77
CA GLN A 135 1.85 20.39 10.95
C GLN A 135 2.20 20.65 12.42
N ALA A 136 1.23 21.11 13.23
CA ALA A 136 1.41 21.26 14.67
C ALA A 136 1.59 19.88 15.36
N ILE A 137 0.82 18.88 14.94
CA ILE A 137 0.98 17.49 15.42
C ILE A 137 2.37 16.96 15.03
N GLN A 138 2.79 17.17 13.77
CA GLN A 138 4.11 16.72 13.33
C GLN A 138 5.27 17.33 14.08
N LYS A 139 5.15 18.60 14.50
CA LYS A 139 6.17 19.26 15.33
C LYS A 139 6.23 18.70 16.75
N ALA A 140 5.13 18.15 17.27
CA ALA A 140 5.04 17.58 18.61
C ALA A 140 5.49 16.11 18.67
N HIS A 141 5.61 15.45 17.52
CA HIS A 141 5.98 14.04 17.41
C HIS A 141 7.18 13.87 16.47
N GLU A 142 8.05 12.89 16.75
CA GLU A 142 9.11 12.51 15.83
C GLU A 142 8.55 11.68 14.67
N PHE A 143 8.51 12.28 13.48
CA PHE A 143 8.18 11.58 12.26
C PHE A 143 9.42 10.94 11.65
N ARG A 144 9.25 9.74 11.08
CA ARG A 144 10.36 9.06 10.45
C ARG A 144 10.74 9.76 9.15
N ALA A 145 12.01 10.13 9.04
CA ALA A 145 12.55 10.69 7.82
C ALA A 145 12.54 9.64 6.69
N GLY A 146 12.39 10.10 5.46
CA GLY A 146 12.57 9.26 4.29
C GLY A 146 13.98 8.71 4.17
N ASP A 147 14.15 7.68 3.37
CA ASP A 147 15.43 7.05 3.11
C ASP A 147 16.10 7.68 1.89
N ALA A 148 17.27 8.27 2.08
CA ALA A 148 18.05 8.89 1.00
C ALA A 148 18.40 7.91 -0.14
N ARG A 149 18.50 6.60 0.14
CA ARG A 149 18.71 5.56 -0.89
C ARG A 149 17.60 5.54 -1.93
N CYS A 150 16.39 5.92 -1.58
CA CYS A 150 15.26 5.96 -2.51
C CYS A 150 15.43 7.04 -3.60
N GLY A 151 16.31 8.03 -3.38
CA GLY A 151 16.58 9.09 -4.33
C GLY A 151 15.36 9.97 -4.66
N ALA A 152 14.35 9.96 -3.78
CA ALA A 152 13.17 10.79 -3.85
C ALA A 152 12.69 11.11 -2.43
N PRO A 153 12.10 12.31 -2.19
CA PRO A 153 11.59 12.69 -0.88
C PRO A 153 10.47 11.76 -0.40
N ASN A 154 10.36 11.62 0.92
CA ASN A 154 9.29 10.91 1.60
C ASN A 154 9.07 9.47 1.07
N MET A 155 10.15 8.76 0.82
CA MET A 155 10.13 7.33 0.53
C MET A 155 10.97 6.56 1.53
N VAL A 156 10.60 5.33 1.81
CA VAL A 156 11.33 4.42 2.71
C VAL A 156 11.60 3.09 2.05
N THR A 157 12.73 2.47 2.41
CA THR A 157 13.06 1.11 1.96
C THR A 157 12.20 0.09 2.67
N VAL A 158 11.75 -0.92 1.92
CA VAL A 158 10.95 -2.05 2.41
C VAL A 158 11.68 -3.35 2.06
N PHE A 159 11.73 -4.28 3.01
CA PHE A 159 12.50 -5.51 2.92
C PHE A 159 11.90 -6.60 3.83
N ASP A 160 12.45 -7.81 3.81
CA ASP A 160 12.07 -8.89 4.73
C ASP A 160 13.13 -9.08 5.83
N PRO A 161 12.92 -8.56 7.05
CA PRO A 161 13.82 -8.80 8.18
C PRO A 161 13.89 -10.28 8.56
N GLY A 162 12.81 -11.05 8.36
CA GLY A 162 12.75 -12.49 8.64
C GLY A 162 13.66 -13.32 7.72
N ALA A 163 13.87 -12.83 6.50
CA ALA A 163 14.83 -13.41 5.55
C ALA A 163 16.27 -12.88 5.73
N GLY A 164 16.53 -12.12 6.79
CA GLY A 164 17.84 -11.53 7.05
C GLY A 164 18.18 -10.33 6.17
N GLN A 165 17.20 -9.78 5.46
CA GLN A 165 17.40 -8.54 4.70
C GLN A 165 17.46 -7.34 5.65
N THR A 166 18.11 -6.30 5.19
CA THR A 166 18.28 -5.03 5.92
C THR A 166 17.94 -3.85 5.00
N LYS A 167 17.90 -2.67 5.59
CA LYS A 167 17.79 -1.43 4.84
C LYS A 167 18.80 -1.35 3.67
N ASP A 168 20.04 -1.81 3.88
CA ASP A 168 21.09 -1.72 2.88
C ASP A 168 20.94 -2.73 1.73
N THR A 169 20.24 -3.83 1.96
CA THR A 169 19.98 -4.87 0.96
C THR A 169 18.58 -4.75 0.33
N ALA A 170 17.78 -3.78 0.76
CA ALA A 170 16.46 -3.52 0.19
C ALA A 170 16.54 -3.19 -1.30
N THR A 171 15.58 -3.68 -2.06
CA THR A 171 15.45 -3.44 -3.51
C THR A 171 14.21 -2.62 -3.87
N LEU A 172 13.43 -2.24 -2.86
CA LEU A 172 12.16 -1.55 -3.00
C LEU A 172 12.10 -0.32 -2.10
N CYS A 173 11.59 0.77 -2.65
CA CYS A 173 11.14 1.94 -1.90
C CYS A 173 9.64 2.14 -2.08
N VAL A 174 8.97 2.58 -1.01
CA VAL A 174 7.54 2.88 -0.95
C VAL A 174 7.34 4.31 -0.47
N ASP A 175 6.40 5.04 -1.03
CA ASP A 175 6.00 6.35 -0.54
C ASP A 175 5.51 6.25 0.90
N GLN A 176 5.98 7.16 1.76
CA GLN A 176 5.59 7.18 3.18
C GLN A 176 4.11 7.55 3.36
N TYR A 177 3.60 8.40 2.49
CA TYR A 177 2.24 8.91 2.52
C TYR A 177 1.49 8.54 1.25
N GLU A 178 0.17 8.61 1.30
CA GLU A 178 -0.67 8.56 0.10
C GLU A 178 -0.28 9.68 -0.87
N PHE A 179 -0.49 9.49 -2.18
CA PHE A 179 -0.22 10.54 -3.17
C PHE A 179 -1.01 11.83 -2.82
N PRO A 180 -0.38 13.00 -2.73
CA PRO A 180 0.85 13.42 -3.40
C PRO A 180 2.18 13.08 -2.69
N ASN A 181 2.17 12.25 -1.66
CA ASN A 181 3.32 11.89 -0.85
C ASN A 181 3.95 13.10 -0.15
N ILE A 182 3.13 13.98 0.34
CA ILE A 182 3.51 15.18 1.08
C ILE A 182 2.90 15.09 2.47
N ALA A 183 3.74 15.11 3.49
CA ALA A 183 3.28 15.16 4.88
C ALA A 183 2.35 16.35 5.11
N CYS A 184 1.24 16.13 5.78
CA CYS A 184 0.21 17.13 6.04
C CYS A 184 -0.51 17.72 4.82
N ASP A 185 -0.35 17.15 3.62
CA ASP A 185 -1.26 17.48 2.51
C ASP A 185 -2.39 16.43 2.41
N TYR A 186 -3.51 16.79 1.82
CA TYR A 186 -4.62 15.86 1.65
C TYR A 186 -4.33 14.87 0.53
N PRO A 187 -4.70 13.59 0.66
CA PRO A 187 -4.55 12.63 -0.42
C PRO A 187 -5.41 13.00 -1.63
N VAL A 188 -4.88 12.68 -2.81
CA VAL A 188 -5.63 12.77 -4.06
C VAL A 188 -6.56 11.57 -4.16
N THR A 189 -7.83 11.85 -4.43
CA THR A 189 -8.90 10.86 -4.58
C THR A 189 -9.62 11.01 -5.92
N TRP A 190 -10.67 10.25 -6.17
CA TRP A 190 -11.38 10.21 -7.46
C TRP A 190 -10.47 9.85 -8.63
N VAL A 191 -9.38 9.19 -8.36
CA VAL A 191 -8.37 8.72 -9.32
C VAL A 191 -8.76 7.33 -9.83
N LYS A 192 -8.54 7.07 -11.12
CA LYS A 192 -8.56 5.73 -11.69
C LYS A 192 -7.18 5.09 -11.56
N SER A 193 -7.12 3.77 -11.63
CA SER A 193 -5.86 3.04 -11.51
C SER A 193 -4.85 3.36 -12.61
N ASP A 194 -5.31 3.59 -13.86
CA ASP A 194 -4.45 4.05 -14.96
C ASP A 194 -3.92 5.47 -14.75
N GLU A 195 -4.74 6.36 -14.19
CA GLU A 195 -4.33 7.72 -13.82
C GLU A 195 -3.28 7.66 -12.69
N ALA A 196 -3.49 6.79 -11.67
CA ALA A 196 -2.55 6.58 -10.57
C ALA A 196 -1.18 6.07 -11.10
N GLU A 197 -1.19 5.06 -11.97
CA GLU A 197 0.02 4.53 -12.58
C GLU A 197 0.78 5.60 -13.38
N ASN A 198 0.06 6.37 -14.19
CA ASN A 198 0.66 7.43 -15.00
C ASN A 198 1.23 8.56 -14.13
N LEU A 199 0.58 8.91 -13.02
CA LEU A 199 1.09 9.89 -12.06
C LEU A 199 2.39 9.42 -11.39
N CYS A 200 2.47 8.16 -10.98
CA CYS A 200 3.70 7.58 -10.45
C CYS A 200 4.81 7.60 -11.51
N LYS A 201 4.52 7.18 -12.74
CA LYS A 201 5.48 7.21 -13.87
C LYS A 201 5.97 8.62 -14.20
N ALA A 202 5.11 9.63 -14.13
CA ALA A 202 5.48 11.02 -14.33
C ALA A 202 6.52 11.52 -13.31
N GLN A 203 6.58 10.89 -12.13
CA GLN A 203 7.54 11.20 -11.06
C GLN A 203 8.75 10.26 -11.03
N GLY A 204 8.96 9.41 -12.05
CA GLY A 204 10.02 8.43 -12.08
C GLY A 204 9.85 7.28 -11.09
N LYS A 205 8.61 7.00 -10.74
CA LYS A 205 8.16 5.91 -9.85
C LYS A 205 7.23 4.98 -10.63
N ARG A 206 6.59 4.05 -9.97
CA ARG A 206 5.53 3.19 -10.49
C ARG A 206 4.42 3.02 -9.45
N LEU A 207 3.24 2.58 -9.86
CA LEU A 207 2.23 2.16 -8.91
C LEU A 207 2.77 0.95 -8.12
N CYS A 208 2.57 0.93 -6.80
CA CYS A 208 2.90 -0.25 -6.01
C CYS A 208 2.03 -1.43 -6.44
N ASP A 209 2.54 -2.64 -6.33
CA ASP A 209 1.68 -3.80 -6.36
C ASP A 209 1.13 -4.15 -4.96
N ALA A 210 0.08 -4.98 -4.94
CA ALA A 210 -0.60 -5.32 -3.70
C ALA A 210 0.32 -6.07 -2.72
N HIS A 211 1.25 -6.89 -3.24
CA HIS A 211 2.25 -7.59 -2.44
C HIS A 211 3.20 -6.62 -1.72
N GLU A 212 3.69 -5.61 -2.42
CA GLU A 212 4.57 -4.58 -1.88
C GLU A 212 3.87 -3.74 -0.81
N TRP A 213 2.60 -3.40 -1.06
CA TRP A 213 1.77 -2.69 -0.10
C TRP A 213 1.56 -3.52 1.19
N GLU A 214 1.24 -4.81 1.05
CA GLU A 214 1.09 -5.76 2.16
C GLU A 214 2.39 -5.85 2.99
N GLY A 215 3.53 -5.99 2.32
CA GLY A 215 4.84 -6.05 2.97
C GLY A 215 5.20 -4.77 3.71
N ALA A 216 4.95 -3.60 3.09
CA ALA A 216 5.18 -2.30 3.70
C ALA A 216 4.32 -2.08 4.95
N CYS A 217 3.08 -2.56 4.94
CA CYS A 217 2.14 -2.50 6.03
C CYS A 217 2.51 -3.45 7.18
N ALA A 218 2.74 -4.72 6.87
CA ALA A 218 2.96 -5.78 7.86
C ALA A 218 4.37 -5.77 8.47
N GLY A 219 5.30 -4.98 7.91
CA GLY A 219 6.67 -4.91 8.39
C GLY A 219 7.60 -6.02 7.87
N ALA A 220 7.16 -6.77 6.85
CA ALA A 220 7.97 -7.80 6.19
C ALA A 220 7.51 -7.98 4.73
N LEU A 221 8.42 -7.72 3.79
CA LEU A 221 8.22 -7.99 2.37
C LEU A 221 8.63 -9.45 2.10
N HIS A 222 7.70 -10.37 2.26
CA HIS A 222 7.94 -11.78 1.97
C HIS A 222 8.30 -11.98 0.50
N THR A 223 8.87 -13.13 0.15
CA THR A 223 9.07 -13.46 -1.26
C THR A 223 7.71 -13.65 -1.94
N PRO A 224 7.56 -13.21 -3.20
CA PRO A 224 6.28 -13.30 -3.90
C PRO A 224 5.67 -14.71 -3.93
N GLU A 225 6.51 -15.73 -3.99
CA GLU A 225 6.07 -17.14 -3.99
C GLU A 225 5.44 -17.57 -2.65
N GLN A 226 5.71 -16.85 -1.57
CA GLN A 226 5.08 -17.08 -0.27
C GLN A 226 3.74 -16.37 -0.15
N ASP A 227 3.60 -15.22 -0.77
CA ASP A 227 2.43 -14.35 -0.63
C ASP A 227 1.44 -14.50 -1.79
N TYR A 228 1.91 -14.72 -3.03
CA TYR A 228 1.08 -14.80 -4.23
C TYR A 228 1.18 -16.16 -4.88
N THR A 229 0.02 -16.79 -5.07
CA THR A 229 -0.10 -17.99 -5.89
C THR A 229 -0.58 -17.57 -7.27
N PHE A 230 0.34 -17.51 -8.22
CA PHE A 230 0.04 -17.19 -9.61
C PHE A 230 -0.63 -18.39 -10.30
N GLY A 231 -1.63 -18.13 -11.15
CA GLY A 231 -2.21 -19.14 -11.99
C GLY A 231 -3.73 -19.31 -11.91
N GLU A 232 -4.21 -20.45 -12.35
CA GLU A 232 -5.64 -20.78 -12.37
C GLU A 232 -6.25 -20.81 -10.96
N ARG A 233 -7.53 -20.43 -10.86
CA ARG A 233 -8.33 -20.42 -9.61
C ARG A 233 -7.96 -19.30 -8.61
N ARG A 234 -7.58 -18.13 -9.11
CA ARG A 234 -7.24 -16.97 -8.26
C ARG A 234 -8.25 -16.74 -7.12
N LEU A 235 -9.54 -16.69 -7.39
CA LEU A 235 -10.57 -16.50 -6.37
C LEU A 235 -10.53 -17.53 -5.24
N GLN A 236 -10.22 -18.80 -5.57
CA GLN A 236 -10.06 -19.83 -4.55
C GLN A 236 -8.80 -19.60 -3.73
N GLN A 237 -7.71 -19.19 -4.35
CA GLN A 237 -6.43 -18.89 -3.67
C GLN A 237 -6.58 -17.68 -2.76
N GLU A 238 -7.22 -16.62 -3.18
CA GLU A 238 -7.53 -15.46 -2.35
C GLU A 238 -8.38 -15.83 -1.14
N TYR A 239 -9.41 -16.65 -1.34
CA TYR A 239 -10.23 -17.15 -0.23
C TYR A 239 -9.40 -17.96 0.78
N LEU A 240 -8.53 -18.85 0.31
CA LEU A 240 -7.65 -19.64 1.18
C LEU A 240 -6.63 -18.77 1.90
N HIS A 241 -6.02 -17.81 1.20
CA HIS A 241 -5.14 -16.81 1.78
C HIS A 241 -5.85 -16.02 2.90
N ASN A 242 -7.00 -15.43 2.60
CA ASN A 242 -7.77 -14.66 3.57
C ASN A 242 -8.20 -15.48 4.80
N LYS A 243 -8.34 -16.80 4.66
CA LYS A 243 -8.67 -17.70 5.76
C LYS A 243 -7.47 -18.02 6.66
N SER A 244 -6.26 -18.07 6.10
CA SER A 244 -5.04 -18.52 6.81
C SER A 244 -4.00 -17.41 7.03
N ARG A 245 -4.24 -16.19 6.53
CA ARG A 245 -3.31 -15.08 6.59
C ARG A 245 -2.94 -14.68 8.02
N GLU A 246 -1.78 -14.10 8.21
CA GLU A 246 -1.46 -13.39 9.42
C GLU A 246 -2.34 -12.14 9.54
N ILE A 247 -3.00 -11.97 10.68
CA ILE A 247 -3.81 -10.79 10.98
C ILE A 247 -2.93 -9.79 11.72
N VAL A 248 -2.52 -8.72 11.02
CA VAL A 248 -1.63 -7.68 11.51
C VAL A 248 -1.99 -6.35 10.88
N TRP A 249 -1.92 -5.27 11.66
CA TRP A 249 -2.04 -3.88 11.21
C TRP A 249 -0.68 -3.20 11.23
N ALA A 250 -0.52 -2.08 10.53
CA ALA A 250 0.73 -1.31 10.50
C ALA A 250 1.25 -0.97 11.91
N TYR A 251 0.34 -0.76 12.85
CA TYR A 251 0.61 -0.44 14.26
C TYR A 251 0.65 -1.67 15.20
N GLY A 252 0.53 -2.90 14.70
CA GLY A 252 0.66 -4.14 15.50
C GLY A 252 -0.45 -5.16 15.31
N LYS A 253 -0.56 -6.09 16.27
CA LYS A 253 -1.46 -7.26 16.15
C LYS A 253 -2.87 -7.06 16.72
N THR A 254 -3.13 -5.92 17.34
CA THR A 254 -4.44 -5.64 17.93
C THR A 254 -5.14 -4.53 17.17
N LYS A 255 -6.32 -4.81 16.62
CA LYS A 255 -7.12 -3.85 15.88
C LYS A 255 -7.49 -2.66 16.75
N ASN A 256 -7.08 -1.47 16.34
CA ASN A 256 -7.43 -0.21 17.00
C ASN A 256 -7.57 0.92 15.99
N HIS A 257 -8.77 1.10 15.49
CA HIS A 257 -9.05 2.12 14.48
C HIS A 257 -8.88 3.56 14.97
N ALA A 258 -8.84 3.80 16.30
CA ALA A 258 -8.63 5.14 16.86
C ALA A 258 -7.20 5.67 16.62
N LEU A 259 -6.24 4.79 16.32
CA LEU A 259 -4.86 5.16 16.00
C LEU A 259 -4.71 5.75 14.60
N CYS A 260 -5.73 5.61 13.74
CA CYS A 260 -5.68 5.95 12.33
C CYS A 260 -6.82 6.89 11.91
N ALA A 261 -6.69 7.48 10.74
CA ALA A 261 -7.64 8.44 10.17
C ALA A 261 -8.96 7.79 9.70
N THR A 262 -9.70 7.14 10.61
CA THR A 262 -10.93 6.37 10.34
C THR A 262 -12.21 7.03 10.87
N GLY A 263 -12.08 8.10 11.64
CA GLY A 263 -13.18 8.71 12.42
C GLY A 263 -13.90 9.89 11.75
N SER A 264 -13.64 10.18 10.48
CA SER A 264 -14.32 11.23 9.74
C SER A 264 -15.77 10.88 9.40
N ARG A 265 -16.47 11.74 8.69
CA ARG A 265 -17.88 11.59 8.37
C ARG A 265 -18.11 11.52 6.86
N LYS A 266 -19.03 10.68 6.46
CA LYS A 266 -19.59 10.66 5.10
C LYS A 266 -20.48 11.88 4.88
N SER A 267 -20.47 12.44 3.68
CA SER A 267 -21.42 13.49 3.32
C SER A 267 -22.86 12.99 3.42
N PRO A 268 -23.79 13.74 3.99
CA PRO A 268 -25.13 13.25 4.31
C PRO A 268 -25.93 12.68 3.13
N LYS A 269 -25.70 13.19 1.92
CA LYS A 269 -26.36 12.74 0.68
C LYS A 269 -25.60 11.66 -0.08
N CYS A 270 -24.43 11.24 0.40
CA CYS A 270 -23.59 10.27 -0.27
C CYS A 270 -24.08 8.84 -0.01
N TYR A 271 -25.04 8.36 -0.79
CA TYR A 271 -25.54 6.98 -0.73
C TYR A 271 -24.85 6.06 -1.75
N ALA A 272 -24.56 6.58 -2.94
CA ALA A 272 -23.78 5.92 -3.98
C ALA A 272 -22.64 6.84 -4.42
N PRO A 273 -21.52 6.31 -4.96
CA PRO A 273 -20.42 7.15 -5.44
C PRO A 273 -20.90 8.18 -6.46
N SER A 274 -20.99 9.45 -6.05
CA SER A 274 -21.42 10.58 -6.85
C SER A 274 -20.53 11.77 -6.53
N TRP A 275 -19.96 12.40 -7.56
CA TRP A 275 -19.13 13.57 -7.40
C TRP A 275 -19.86 14.74 -6.75
N GLU A 276 -21.14 14.89 -7.06
CA GLU A 276 -21.98 15.98 -6.58
C GLU A 276 -22.44 15.79 -5.13
N GLU A 277 -22.39 14.58 -4.60
CA GLU A 277 -22.94 14.22 -3.29
C GLU A 277 -21.92 13.71 -2.29
N CYS A 278 -20.78 13.18 -2.77
CA CYS A 278 -19.77 12.52 -1.95
C CYS A 278 -18.49 13.34 -1.83
N GLY A 279 -18.29 14.04 -0.72
CA GLY A 279 -17.06 14.72 -0.40
C GLY A 279 -15.98 13.73 0.06
N SER A 280 -14.73 14.00 -0.33
CA SER A 280 -13.56 13.28 0.15
C SER A 280 -13.08 13.88 1.48
N ASN A 281 -13.79 13.54 2.56
CA ASN A 281 -13.56 14.13 3.88
C ASN A 281 -12.35 13.47 4.57
N THR A 282 -11.24 13.39 3.86
CA THR A 282 -9.95 12.84 4.32
C THR A 282 -9.27 13.78 5.32
N TYR A 283 -8.35 13.24 6.08
CA TYR A 283 -7.40 13.99 6.88
C TYR A 283 -6.16 14.35 6.05
N PRO A 284 -5.34 15.34 6.46
CA PRO A 284 -4.01 15.49 5.91
C PRO A 284 -3.15 14.26 6.22
N ALA A 285 -2.38 13.78 5.26
CA ALA A 285 -1.57 12.57 5.40
C ALA A 285 -0.57 12.69 6.56
N GLY A 286 -0.42 11.63 7.35
CA GLY A 286 0.43 11.63 8.54
C GLY A 286 -0.16 12.36 9.75
N SER A 287 -1.46 12.69 9.77
CA SER A 287 -2.12 13.33 10.92
C SER A 287 -2.17 12.45 12.17
N TYR A 288 -2.01 11.14 12.00
CA TYR A 288 -2.05 10.14 13.06
C TYR A 288 -0.68 9.50 13.23
N PRO A 289 0.17 10.01 14.15
CA PRO A 289 1.57 9.58 14.27
C PRO A 289 1.75 8.09 14.58
N GLU A 290 0.76 7.49 15.26
CA GLU A 290 0.77 6.07 15.62
C GLU A 290 0.26 5.15 14.49
N CYS A 291 -0.37 5.71 13.45
CA CYS A 291 -0.80 4.97 12.27
C CYS A 291 0.36 4.77 11.30
N VAL A 292 1.37 4.04 11.71
CA VAL A 292 2.64 3.91 10.99
C VAL A 292 3.18 2.50 11.07
N SER A 293 3.70 1.99 9.95
CA SER A 293 4.36 0.69 9.91
C SER A 293 5.79 0.74 10.46
N SER A 294 6.39 -0.42 10.71
CA SER A 294 7.78 -0.54 11.15
C SER A 294 8.77 0.11 10.18
N PHE A 295 8.44 0.23 8.90
CA PHE A 295 9.24 0.91 7.90
C PHE A 295 9.05 2.44 7.88
N GLY A 296 8.00 2.96 8.49
CA GLY A 296 7.67 4.40 8.46
C GLY A 296 6.71 4.76 7.33
N VAL A 297 5.86 3.84 6.91
CA VAL A 297 4.75 4.10 5.98
C VAL A 297 3.50 4.43 6.79
N TYR A 298 2.91 5.57 6.51
CA TYR A 298 1.76 6.13 7.23
C TYR A 298 0.44 5.87 6.49
N ASP A 299 -0.66 5.93 7.23
CA ASP A 299 -2.05 5.95 6.72
C ASP A 299 -2.47 4.74 5.86
N GLN A 300 -1.78 3.60 5.99
CA GLN A 300 -2.22 2.37 5.32
C GLN A 300 -3.55 1.82 5.90
N HIS A 301 -4.02 2.40 6.99
CA HIS A 301 -5.34 2.17 7.58
C HIS A 301 -6.06 3.51 7.75
N GLY A 302 -7.27 3.61 7.22
CA GLY A 302 -8.03 4.85 7.22
C GLY A 302 -7.63 5.78 6.08
N ASN A 303 -7.97 7.01 6.21
CA ASN A 303 -7.75 8.12 5.29
C ASN A 303 -8.25 7.83 3.86
N ALA A 304 -7.44 7.40 2.92
CA ALA A 304 -7.90 6.93 1.63
C ALA A 304 -7.57 5.45 1.44
N ALA A 305 -8.51 4.66 0.93
CA ALA A 305 -8.21 3.36 0.36
C ALA A 305 -7.36 3.54 -0.91
N GLU A 306 -6.55 2.56 -1.27
CA GLU A 306 -5.50 2.76 -2.26
C GLU A 306 -5.58 1.76 -3.41
N HIS A 307 -5.50 2.28 -4.64
CA HIS A 307 -5.25 1.44 -5.82
C HIS A 307 -3.85 0.83 -5.76
N MET A 308 -3.78 -0.48 -5.95
CA MET A 308 -2.54 -1.22 -6.14
C MET A 308 -2.64 -2.05 -7.40
N ASN A 309 -1.53 -2.21 -8.12
CA ASN A 309 -1.46 -3.19 -9.18
C ASN A 309 -1.59 -4.59 -8.59
N LEU A 310 -2.40 -5.45 -9.22
CA LEU A 310 -2.57 -6.84 -8.82
C LEU A 310 -1.87 -7.75 -9.83
N PRO A 311 -0.68 -8.28 -9.49
CA PRO A 311 0.01 -9.18 -10.40
C PRO A 311 -0.74 -10.50 -10.55
N LEU A 312 -1.01 -10.89 -11.78
CA LEU A 312 -1.65 -12.16 -12.12
C LEU A 312 -0.64 -13.24 -12.49
N VAL A 313 0.56 -12.84 -12.85
CA VAL A 313 1.71 -13.69 -13.16
C VAL A 313 2.97 -13.11 -12.54
N ALA A 314 3.98 -13.93 -12.33
CA ALA A 314 5.23 -13.51 -11.67
C ALA A 314 5.95 -12.35 -12.40
N GLU A 315 5.83 -12.29 -13.71
CA GLU A 315 6.44 -11.24 -14.54
C GLU A 315 5.84 -9.86 -14.33
N GLU A 316 4.64 -9.77 -13.79
CA GLU A 316 3.93 -8.50 -13.48
C GLU A 316 4.33 -7.92 -12.12
N LEU A 317 5.06 -8.66 -11.29
CA LEU A 317 5.56 -8.16 -10.02
C LEU A 317 6.36 -6.87 -10.19
N GLY A 318 6.17 -5.92 -9.27
CA GLY A 318 6.77 -4.62 -9.37
C GLY A 318 6.19 -3.79 -10.53
N SER A 319 4.95 -4.06 -10.94
CA SER A 319 4.27 -3.39 -12.06
C SER A 319 5.04 -3.43 -13.40
N ARG A 320 5.89 -4.44 -13.60
CA ARG A 320 6.74 -4.55 -14.80
C ARG A 320 5.97 -4.86 -16.08
N GLY A 321 4.88 -5.62 -15.95
CA GLY A 321 3.95 -5.86 -17.05
C GLY A 321 2.61 -5.17 -16.84
N GLY A 322 2.44 -4.51 -15.79
CA GLY A 322 1.36 -4.04 -14.96
C GLY A 322 0.18 -3.31 -15.59
N THR A 323 -0.29 -3.78 -16.70
CA THR A 323 -1.57 -3.38 -17.30
C THR A 323 -2.67 -4.39 -16.99
N GLY A 324 -2.42 -5.30 -16.04
CA GLY A 324 -3.31 -6.34 -15.63
C GLY A 324 -4.52 -5.83 -14.85
N GLU A 325 -4.71 -6.33 -13.69
CA GLU A 325 -5.79 -5.93 -12.79
C GLU A 325 -5.26 -5.08 -11.64
N ASN A 326 -6.14 -4.33 -11.02
CA ASN A 326 -5.84 -3.60 -9.79
C ASN A 326 -6.65 -4.15 -8.64
N GLU A 327 -6.11 -4.03 -7.44
CA GLU A 327 -6.77 -4.34 -6.18
C GLU A 327 -6.87 -3.06 -5.34
N MET A 328 -7.94 -2.93 -4.56
CA MET A 328 -8.05 -1.90 -3.54
C MET A 328 -7.51 -2.43 -2.23
N LYS A 329 -6.60 -1.69 -1.60
CA LYS A 329 -6.01 -1.98 -0.30
C LYS A 329 -6.39 -0.95 0.76
N GLY A 330 -6.28 -1.35 2.01
CA GLY A 330 -6.52 -0.50 3.17
C GLY A 330 -8.00 -0.24 3.44
N SER A 331 -8.24 0.75 4.27
CA SER A 331 -9.57 1.25 4.63
C SER A 331 -9.64 2.75 4.37
N TRP A 332 -10.73 3.43 4.75
CA TRP A 332 -10.90 4.85 4.45
C TRP A 332 -11.41 5.66 5.64
N PHE A 333 -11.46 6.96 5.48
CA PHE A 333 -11.68 7.96 6.53
C PHE A 333 -12.96 7.79 7.39
N ILE A 334 -13.93 6.93 7.00
CA ILE A 334 -15.12 6.64 7.80
C ILE A 334 -15.17 5.20 8.34
N PHE A 335 -14.08 4.46 8.23
CA PHE A 335 -14.07 3.02 8.46
C PHE A 335 -14.45 2.63 9.90
N GLN A 336 -14.18 3.48 10.88
CA GLN A 336 -14.64 3.28 12.26
C GLN A 336 -16.18 3.20 12.38
N GLN A 337 -16.90 3.90 11.50
CA GLN A 337 -18.36 3.93 11.48
C GLN A 337 -18.95 2.91 10.48
N LEU A 338 -18.23 2.60 9.43
CA LEU A 338 -18.64 1.70 8.36
C LEU A 338 -17.50 0.73 8.03
N ASN A 339 -17.46 -0.37 8.77
CA ASN A 339 -16.52 -1.47 8.55
C ASN A 339 -17.05 -2.35 7.40
N ALA A 340 -16.72 -1.99 6.17
CA ALA A 340 -17.29 -2.64 4.98
C ALA A 340 -16.61 -3.97 4.63
N HIS A 341 -15.38 -4.18 5.09
CA HIS A 341 -14.58 -5.37 4.85
C HIS A 341 -13.50 -5.50 5.94
N GLU A 342 -12.67 -6.54 5.92
CA GLU A 342 -11.46 -6.59 6.73
C GLU A 342 -10.42 -5.61 6.20
N ASP A 343 -9.57 -5.07 7.09
CA ASP A 343 -8.59 -4.05 6.74
C ASP A 343 -7.19 -4.32 7.30
N ASP A 344 -6.92 -5.54 7.74
CA ASP A 344 -5.56 -5.91 8.12
C ASP A 344 -4.61 -5.92 6.90
N CYS A 345 -3.31 -5.79 7.16
CA CYS A 345 -2.30 -5.63 6.12
C CYS A 345 -2.31 -6.72 5.05
N ARG A 346 -2.65 -7.96 5.43
CA ARG A 346 -2.60 -9.12 4.56
C ARG A 346 -3.96 -9.49 3.95
N TRP A 347 -5.03 -8.72 4.25
CA TRP A 347 -6.31 -8.97 3.62
C TRP A 347 -6.27 -8.65 2.13
N ARG A 348 -6.86 -9.53 1.32
CA ARG A 348 -7.01 -9.35 -0.14
C ARG A 348 -8.45 -9.13 -0.49
N ALA A 349 -8.67 -8.15 -1.35
CA ALA A 349 -9.99 -7.80 -1.80
C ALA A 349 -10.62 -8.93 -2.61
N LEU A 350 -11.93 -9.11 -2.43
CA LEU A 350 -12.69 -10.01 -3.28
C LEU A 350 -12.86 -9.41 -4.69
N ALA A 351 -13.16 -10.24 -5.68
CA ALA A 351 -13.25 -9.86 -7.09
C ALA A 351 -14.10 -8.60 -7.40
N TRP A 352 -15.05 -8.25 -6.54
CA TRP A 352 -15.87 -7.04 -6.70
C TRP A 352 -15.14 -5.73 -6.33
N HIS A 353 -13.95 -5.82 -5.72
CA HIS A 353 -13.04 -4.70 -5.48
C HIS A 353 -11.86 -4.67 -6.47
N GLU A 354 -11.87 -5.56 -7.41
CA GLU A 354 -10.86 -5.64 -8.45
C GLU A 354 -11.37 -5.00 -9.74
N GLY A 355 -10.47 -4.57 -10.58
CA GLY A 355 -10.77 -3.99 -11.87
C GLY A 355 -9.58 -4.06 -12.80
N ARG A 356 -9.83 -3.87 -14.09
CA ARG A 356 -8.74 -3.79 -15.07
C ARG A 356 -8.11 -2.42 -15.04
N LEU A 357 -6.79 -2.38 -14.88
CA LEU A 357 -6.01 -1.16 -14.73
C LEU A 357 -6.31 -0.13 -15.84
N MET A 358 -6.33 -0.58 -17.09
CA MET A 358 -6.52 0.26 -18.27
C MET A 358 -7.99 0.37 -18.75
N ALA A 359 -8.96 -0.06 -17.95
CA ALA A 359 -10.36 0.04 -18.33
C ALA A 359 -10.84 1.50 -18.31
N LYS A 360 -11.56 1.94 -19.33
CA LYS A 360 -12.13 3.31 -19.39
C LYS A 360 -13.10 3.59 -18.26
N ASP A 361 -13.78 2.57 -17.78
CA ASP A 361 -14.71 2.56 -16.67
C ASP A 361 -14.05 2.08 -15.35
N ALA A 362 -12.72 2.04 -15.27
CA ALA A 362 -11.99 1.69 -14.07
C ALA A 362 -12.55 2.44 -12.86
N HIS A 363 -12.67 1.72 -11.76
CA HIS A 363 -13.29 2.24 -10.55
C HIS A 363 -12.57 3.48 -10.03
N ARG A 364 -13.33 4.48 -9.62
CA ARG A 364 -12.86 5.68 -8.90
C ARG A 364 -13.91 6.09 -7.90
N ASN A 365 -13.47 6.62 -6.77
CA ASN A 365 -14.39 6.93 -5.69
C ASN A 365 -13.87 8.09 -4.83
N TYR A 366 -14.75 8.71 -4.05
CA TYR A 366 -14.45 9.81 -3.13
C TYR A 366 -13.45 9.43 -2.03
N HIS A 367 -13.21 8.16 -1.79
CA HIS A 367 -12.31 7.63 -0.77
C HIS A 367 -11.12 6.83 -1.34
N LEU A 368 -10.95 6.81 -2.64
CA LEU A 368 -9.97 5.95 -3.30
C LEU A 368 -8.84 6.77 -3.91
N GLY A 369 -7.67 6.61 -3.34
CA GLY A 369 -6.39 7.20 -3.72
C GLY A 369 -5.36 6.14 -4.12
N PHE A 370 -4.07 6.40 -3.88
CA PHE A 370 -2.95 5.50 -4.20
C PHE A 370 -1.65 5.97 -3.56
N ARG A 371 -0.63 5.14 -3.59
CA ARG A 371 0.78 5.50 -3.34
C ARG A 371 1.70 4.88 -4.37
N CYS A 372 2.91 5.45 -4.52
CA CYS A 372 3.87 4.97 -5.49
C CYS A 372 4.99 4.17 -4.83
N CYS A 373 5.58 3.28 -5.63
CA CYS A 373 6.76 2.49 -5.33
C CYS A 373 7.88 2.79 -6.31
N LYS A 374 9.11 2.43 -5.96
CA LYS A 374 10.30 2.61 -6.80
C LYS A 374 11.29 1.50 -6.55
N ASP A 375 11.81 0.90 -7.60
CA ASP A 375 12.92 -0.05 -7.52
C ASP A 375 14.23 0.68 -7.22
N LEU A 376 15.15 0.03 -6.47
CA LEU A 376 16.47 0.51 -6.10
C LEU A 376 17.56 -0.08 -6.97
#